data_012e89676f018a13390113b08331f574
#
_entry.id   012e89676f018a13390113b08331f574
#
_cell.length_a   1.000
_cell.length_b   1.000
_cell.length_c   1.000
_cell.angle_alpha   90.00
_cell.angle_beta   90.00
_cell.angle_gamma   90.00
#
_symmetry.space_group_name_H-M   'P 1'
#
loop_
_entity.id
_entity.type
_entity.pdbx_description
1 polymer ?
#
loop_
_entity_poly.entity_id
_entity_poly.type
_entity_poly.pdbx_seq_one_letter_code
_entity_poly.pdbx_strand_id
1 'polypeptide(L)'
;MENKKVSEKKDSWLKVLLGYTEGSGQRLGISVVLSVISIISGLMPYYCIYRGIDLYIRNLNQALMQEILKWCLYALLFYIIKIVSFSASTWISHIAAYHILEGLRIRLTDRFLKAPLGDVEGHSIGEIKSIMIEKIENMEPPIAHMIPEGSGHLLLPVISFIALFTLDWRIALASLVTVPLSMVFMTLTMIISGKSFTQYDESNAHMNSTIVEYIEGIEVIKS
;
A
#
# COMPACT_ATOMS: atom_id res chain seq x y z
N MET A 1 16.71 -29.90 36.08
CA MET A 1 15.87 -29.85 34.89
C MET A 1 16.00 -28.47 34.29
N GLU A 2 16.82 -28.39 33.27
CA GLU A 2 17.31 -27.14 32.69
C GLU A 2 16.31 -26.64 31.62
N ASN A 3 15.71 -25.50 31.93
CA ASN A 3 14.71 -24.86 31.06
C ASN A 3 15.43 -24.23 29.86
N LYS A 4 15.61 -24.99 28.78
CA LYS A 4 16.12 -24.53 27.49
C LYS A 4 15.07 -23.62 26.85
N LYS A 5 15.14 -22.32 27.15
CA LYS A 5 14.42 -21.29 26.38
C LYS A 5 14.92 -21.38 24.94
N VAL A 6 14.14 -22.02 24.07
CA VAL A 6 14.30 -21.92 22.64
C VAL A 6 13.98 -20.48 22.26
N SER A 7 15.03 -19.72 21.98
CA SER A 7 14.92 -18.40 21.35
C SER A 7 14.40 -18.62 19.93
N GLU A 8 13.07 -18.64 19.75
CA GLU A 8 12.48 -18.48 18.43
C GLU A 8 12.90 -17.12 17.89
N LYS A 9 13.86 -17.16 16.96
CA LYS A 9 14.18 -16.02 16.12
C LYS A 9 12.87 -15.63 15.43
N LYS A 10 12.23 -14.56 15.88
CA LYS A 10 11.06 -13.99 15.21
C LYS A 10 11.49 -13.65 13.78
N ASP A 11 11.24 -14.54 12.84
CA ASP A 11 11.41 -14.23 11.42
C ASP A 11 10.58 -12.97 11.12
N SER A 12 11.18 -12.05 10.39
CA SER A 12 10.47 -10.84 9.97
C SER A 12 9.17 -11.25 9.28
N TRP A 13 8.06 -10.62 9.67
CA TRP A 13 6.73 -10.87 9.08
C TRP A 13 6.76 -10.85 7.53
N LEU A 14 7.61 -10.00 6.95
CA LEU A 14 7.88 -9.96 5.51
C LEU A 14 8.48 -11.26 5.00
N LYS A 15 9.43 -11.88 5.73
CA LYS A 15 10.05 -13.14 5.32
C LYS A 15 9.04 -14.29 5.40
N VAL A 16 8.19 -14.27 6.40
CA VAL A 16 7.09 -15.24 6.54
C VAL A 16 6.10 -15.07 5.39
N LEU A 17 5.65 -13.85 5.09
CA LEU A 17 4.78 -13.56 3.94
C LEU A 17 5.43 -13.97 2.61
N LEU A 18 6.69 -13.64 2.39
CA LEU A 18 7.42 -14.04 1.18
C LEU A 18 7.56 -15.55 1.07
N GLY A 19 7.65 -16.28 2.17
CA GLY A 19 7.61 -17.76 2.17
C GLY A 19 6.27 -18.34 1.73
N TYR A 20 5.18 -17.56 1.80
CA TYR A 20 3.85 -17.96 1.31
C TYR A 20 3.59 -17.54 -0.14
N THR A 21 4.54 -16.85 -0.78
CA THR A 21 4.38 -16.32 -2.15
C THR A 21 4.75 -17.31 -3.26
N GLU A 22 4.76 -18.62 -3.01
CA GLU A 22 5.09 -19.62 -4.03
C GLU A 22 4.27 -19.35 -5.32
N GLY A 23 4.95 -18.90 -6.38
CA GLY A 23 4.35 -18.48 -7.66
C GLY A 23 3.88 -17.03 -7.76
N SER A 24 3.66 -16.32 -6.65
CA SER A 24 3.17 -14.93 -6.65
C SER A 24 4.28 -13.88 -6.53
N GLY A 25 5.48 -14.27 -6.09
CA GLY A 25 6.61 -13.36 -5.91
C GLY A 25 7.05 -12.67 -7.21
N GLN A 26 7.02 -13.40 -8.33
CA GLN A 26 7.34 -12.82 -9.65
C GLN A 26 6.30 -11.76 -10.06
N ARG A 27 5.01 -12.01 -9.83
CA ARG A 27 3.93 -11.06 -10.12
C ARG A 27 4.06 -9.79 -9.28
N LEU A 28 4.37 -9.92 -7.98
CA LEU A 28 4.66 -8.78 -7.12
C LEU A 28 5.90 -8.01 -7.61
N GLY A 29 6.96 -8.71 -8.03
CA GLY A 29 8.15 -8.09 -8.61
C GLY A 29 7.83 -7.28 -9.87
N ILE A 30 7.02 -7.84 -10.78
CA ILE A 30 6.57 -7.14 -12.00
C ILE A 30 5.73 -5.91 -11.63
N SER A 31 4.82 -6.02 -10.66
CA SER A 31 4.00 -4.90 -10.22
C SER A 31 4.85 -3.76 -9.64
N VAL A 32 5.88 -4.06 -8.86
CA VAL A 32 6.86 -3.08 -8.35
C VAL A 32 7.58 -2.38 -9.50
N VAL A 33 8.07 -3.12 -10.49
CA VAL A 33 8.75 -2.52 -11.66
C VAL A 33 7.80 -1.60 -12.43
N LEU A 34 6.56 -2.01 -12.67
CA LEU A 34 5.56 -1.19 -13.33
C LEU A 34 5.20 0.06 -12.51
N SER A 35 5.13 -0.05 -11.19
CA SER A 35 4.93 1.09 -10.29
C SER A 35 6.07 2.10 -10.40
N VAL A 36 7.32 1.64 -10.43
CA VAL A 36 8.50 2.50 -10.62
C VAL A 36 8.46 3.20 -11.99
N ILE A 37 8.13 2.46 -13.06
CA ILE A 37 7.96 3.05 -14.41
C ILE A 37 6.88 4.13 -14.39
N SER A 38 5.75 3.86 -13.73
CA SER A 38 4.66 4.82 -13.57
C SER A 38 5.14 6.11 -12.90
N ILE A 39 5.90 6.01 -11.82
CA ILE A 39 6.41 7.17 -11.09
C ILE A 39 7.39 7.98 -11.92
N ILE A 40 8.35 7.34 -12.57
CA ILE A 40 9.30 8.01 -13.45
C ILE A 40 8.54 8.72 -14.59
N SER A 41 7.60 8.03 -15.24
CA SER A 41 6.77 8.60 -16.29
C SER A 41 5.89 9.74 -15.77
N GLY A 42 5.47 9.70 -14.51
CA GLY A 42 4.71 10.76 -13.85
C GLY A 42 5.48 12.05 -13.60
N LEU A 43 6.82 12.00 -13.53
CA LEU A 43 7.69 13.17 -13.40
C LEU A 43 7.98 13.84 -14.76
N MET A 44 7.92 13.08 -15.87
CA MET A 44 8.25 13.59 -17.19
C MET A 44 7.35 14.75 -17.68
N PRO A 45 6.04 14.79 -17.44
CA PRO A 45 5.20 15.93 -17.80
C PRO A 45 5.69 17.25 -17.20
N TYR A 46 6.17 17.24 -15.95
CA TYR A 46 6.71 18.44 -15.30
C TYR A 46 7.98 18.92 -16.01
N TYR A 47 8.86 18.01 -16.39
CA TYR A 47 10.04 18.34 -17.20
C TYR A 47 9.65 18.88 -18.58
N CYS A 48 8.66 18.30 -19.23
CA CYS A 48 8.16 18.77 -20.53
C CYS A 48 7.59 20.21 -20.44
N ILE A 49 6.83 20.49 -19.38
CA ILE A 49 6.31 21.84 -19.11
C ILE A 49 7.45 22.82 -18.87
N TYR A 50 8.43 22.46 -18.05
CA TYR A 50 9.63 23.28 -17.83
C TYR A 50 10.33 23.63 -19.15
N ARG A 51 10.56 22.64 -20.03
CA ARG A 51 11.17 22.85 -21.34
C ARG A 51 10.32 23.75 -22.26
N GLY A 52 9.03 23.57 -22.23
CA GLY A 52 8.08 24.44 -22.98
C GLY A 52 8.15 25.90 -22.53
N ILE A 53 8.19 26.14 -21.22
CA ILE A 53 8.31 27.49 -20.64
C ILE A 53 9.68 28.10 -20.94
N ASP A 54 10.76 27.33 -20.81
CA ASP A 54 12.12 27.80 -21.12
C ASP A 54 12.26 28.22 -22.59
N LEU A 55 11.69 27.43 -23.50
CA LEU A 55 11.64 27.79 -24.92
C LEU A 55 10.83 29.08 -25.17
N TYR A 56 9.69 29.23 -24.51
CA TYR A 56 8.85 30.42 -24.64
C TYR A 56 9.58 31.69 -24.19
N ILE A 57 10.30 31.63 -23.07
CA ILE A 57 11.05 32.77 -22.54
C ILE A 57 12.22 33.16 -23.44
N ARG A 58 12.90 32.19 -24.05
CA ARG A 58 14.12 32.42 -24.86
C ARG A 58 13.82 32.85 -26.29
N ASN A 59 12.69 32.45 -26.88
CA ASN A 59 12.40 32.65 -28.29
C ASN A 59 10.94 33.10 -28.53
N LEU A 60 10.73 34.32 -29.00
CA LEU A 60 9.41 34.88 -29.28
C LEU A 60 8.99 34.76 -30.76
N ASN A 61 9.50 33.78 -31.52
CA ASN A 61 9.25 33.61 -32.96
C ASN A 61 8.19 32.53 -33.26
N GLN A 62 7.57 32.56 -34.47
CA GLN A 62 6.48 31.64 -34.88
C GLN A 62 6.87 30.14 -34.92
N ALA A 63 8.14 29.80 -35.16
CA ALA A 63 8.65 28.42 -35.08
C ALA A 63 8.48 27.81 -33.66
N LEU A 64 8.29 28.63 -32.65
CA LEU A 64 8.12 28.27 -31.26
C LEU A 64 6.84 27.45 -31.01
N MET A 65 5.74 27.71 -31.71
CA MET A 65 4.46 27.03 -31.49
C MET A 65 4.55 25.53 -31.78
N GLN A 66 5.27 25.15 -32.83
CA GLN A 66 5.45 23.73 -33.16
C GLN A 66 6.32 23.00 -32.12
N GLU A 67 7.34 23.66 -31.62
CA GLU A 67 8.21 23.07 -30.58
C GLU A 67 7.45 22.93 -29.23
N ILE A 68 6.68 23.92 -28.85
CA ILE A 68 5.81 23.84 -27.66
C ILE A 68 4.81 22.71 -27.82
N LEU A 69 4.16 22.58 -28.98
CA LEU A 69 3.21 21.52 -29.26
C LEU A 69 3.85 20.12 -29.13
N LYS A 70 5.09 19.94 -29.56
CA LYS A 70 5.82 18.68 -29.38
C LYS A 70 6.04 18.36 -27.90
N TRP A 71 6.42 19.35 -27.08
CA TRP A 71 6.57 19.12 -25.63
C TRP A 71 5.24 18.81 -24.92
N CYS A 72 4.15 19.46 -25.36
CA CYS A 72 2.80 19.11 -24.89
C CYS A 72 2.43 17.66 -25.25
N LEU A 73 2.76 17.23 -26.49
CA LEU A 73 2.51 15.87 -26.92
C LEU A 73 3.33 14.85 -26.14
N TYR A 74 4.60 15.13 -25.87
CA TYR A 74 5.43 14.29 -25.00
C TYR A 74 4.89 14.22 -23.58
N ALA A 75 4.44 15.34 -23.01
CA ALA A 75 3.81 15.36 -21.71
C ALA A 75 2.57 14.45 -21.66
N LEU A 76 1.72 14.53 -22.68
CA LEU A 76 0.55 13.68 -22.81
C LEU A 76 0.93 12.20 -22.94
N LEU A 77 1.93 11.88 -23.77
CA LEU A 77 2.41 10.52 -23.95
C LEU A 77 2.92 9.92 -22.63
N PHE A 78 3.77 10.64 -21.93
CA PHE A 78 4.28 10.18 -20.62
C PHE A 78 3.18 10.04 -19.58
N TYR A 79 2.16 10.91 -19.61
CA TYR A 79 1.01 10.80 -18.74
C TYR A 79 0.18 9.54 -19.03
N ILE A 80 0.00 9.19 -20.30
CA ILE A 80 -0.66 7.93 -20.70
C ILE A 80 0.17 6.73 -20.23
N ILE A 81 1.49 6.73 -20.43
CA ILE A 81 2.38 5.66 -19.96
C ILE A 81 2.26 5.51 -18.44
N LYS A 82 2.22 6.62 -17.68
CA LYS A 82 2.00 6.60 -16.23
C LYS A 82 0.72 5.86 -15.87
N ILE A 83 -0.41 6.25 -16.48
CA ILE A 83 -1.72 5.66 -16.15
C ILE A 83 -1.74 4.17 -16.49
N VAL A 84 -1.28 3.79 -17.67
CA VAL A 84 -1.27 2.39 -18.13
C VAL A 84 -0.38 1.54 -17.23
N SER A 85 0.83 2.02 -16.92
CA SER A 85 1.77 1.29 -16.04
C SER A 85 1.23 1.18 -14.61
N PHE A 86 0.60 2.23 -14.07
CA PHE A 86 -0.01 2.19 -12.75
C PHE A 86 -1.17 1.19 -12.69
N SER A 87 -2.09 1.26 -13.66
CA SER A 87 -3.23 0.35 -13.73
C SER A 87 -2.80 -1.11 -13.89
N ALA A 88 -1.79 -1.36 -14.74
CA ALA A 88 -1.23 -2.70 -14.90
C ALA A 88 -0.53 -3.20 -13.62
N SER A 89 0.22 -2.32 -12.93
CA SER A 89 0.85 -2.62 -11.64
C SER A 89 -0.20 -3.04 -10.61
N THR A 90 -1.24 -2.24 -10.43
CA THR A 90 -2.34 -2.50 -9.47
C THR A 90 -3.09 -3.79 -9.84
N TRP A 91 -3.40 -3.99 -11.10
CA TRP A 91 -4.05 -5.24 -11.55
C TRP A 91 -3.23 -6.48 -11.17
N ILE A 92 -1.94 -6.49 -11.51
CA ILE A 92 -1.06 -7.64 -11.27
C ILE A 92 -0.87 -7.86 -9.76
N SER A 93 -0.77 -6.80 -8.96
CA SER A 93 -0.61 -6.91 -7.50
C SER A 93 -1.86 -7.47 -6.82
N HIS A 94 -3.06 -7.09 -7.24
CA HIS A 94 -4.30 -7.69 -6.74
C HIS A 94 -4.39 -9.18 -7.07
N ILE A 95 -4.07 -9.58 -8.30
CA ILE A 95 -4.02 -11.01 -8.65
C ILE A 95 -3.03 -11.76 -7.75
N ALA A 96 -1.85 -11.18 -7.50
CA ALA A 96 -0.86 -11.79 -6.62
C ALA A 96 -1.37 -11.87 -5.17
N ALA A 97 -2.01 -10.81 -4.66
CA ALA A 97 -2.58 -10.78 -3.32
C ALA A 97 -3.64 -11.87 -3.13
N TYR A 98 -4.60 -12.00 -4.04
CA TYR A 98 -5.64 -13.02 -3.95
C TYR A 98 -5.07 -14.45 -3.96
N HIS A 99 -4.07 -14.74 -4.78
CA HIS A 99 -3.40 -16.05 -4.74
C HIS A 99 -2.68 -16.31 -3.40
N ILE A 100 -2.09 -15.28 -2.80
CA ILE A 100 -1.45 -15.40 -1.47
C ILE A 100 -2.51 -15.67 -0.40
N LEU A 101 -3.63 -14.92 -0.42
CA LEU A 101 -4.73 -15.10 0.52
C LEU A 101 -5.37 -16.49 0.39
N GLU A 102 -5.57 -16.96 -0.83
CA GLU A 102 -6.05 -18.32 -1.11
C GLU A 102 -5.11 -19.37 -0.50
N GLY A 103 -3.81 -19.25 -0.76
CA GLY A 103 -2.81 -20.14 -0.19
C GLY A 103 -2.79 -20.14 1.35
N LEU A 104 -2.98 -18.97 1.97
CA LEU A 104 -3.10 -18.85 3.43
C LEU A 104 -4.35 -19.56 3.95
N ARG A 105 -5.51 -19.36 3.30
CA ARG A 105 -6.76 -20.04 3.68
C ARG A 105 -6.64 -21.55 3.61
N ILE A 106 -6.10 -22.08 2.51
CA ILE A 106 -5.89 -23.53 2.33
C ILE A 106 -4.98 -24.10 3.43
N ARG A 107 -3.85 -23.45 3.71
CA ARG A 107 -2.89 -23.93 4.73
C ARG A 107 -3.47 -23.83 6.15
N LEU A 108 -4.22 -22.79 6.46
CA LEU A 108 -4.91 -22.66 7.75
C LEU A 108 -5.97 -23.76 7.90
N THR A 109 -6.78 -23.99 6.87
CA THR A 109 -7.77 -25.06 6.87
C THR A 109 -7.12 -26.42 7.11
N ASP A 110 -6.02 -26.71 6.39
CA ASP A 110 -5.28 -27.98 6.55
C ASP A 110 -4.69 -28.14 7.97
N ARG A 111 -4.23 -27.04 8.59
CA ARG A 111 -3.77 -27.06 9.98
C ARG A 111 -4.90 -27.31 10.97
N PHE A 112 -6.05 -26.67 10.79
CA PHE A 112 -7.21 -26.92 11.66
C PHE A 112 -7.72 -28.35 11.54
N LEU A 113 -7.75 -28.92 10.33
CA LEU A 113 -8.16 -30.32 10.12
C LEU A 113 -7.20 -31.35 10.73
N LYS A 114 -5.91 -30.99 10.87
CA LYS A 114 -4.88 -31.86 11.47
C LYS A 114 -4.64 -31.60 12.96
N ALA A 115 -5.20 -30.53 13.51
CA ALA A 115 -5.05 -30.19 14.92
C ALA A 115 -5.81 -31.18 15.82
N PRO A 116 -5.28 -31.51 17.02
CA PRO A 116 -6.05 -32.25 18.01
C PRO A 116 -7.39 -31.58 18.33
N LEU A 117 -8.44 -32.35 18.50
CA LEU A 117 -9.80 -31.81 18.72
C LEU A 117 -9.84 -30.86 19.92
N GLY A 118 -9.12 -31.16 21.01
CA GLY A 118 -9.07 -30.32 22.19
C GLY A 118 -8.45 -28.94 21.96
N ASP A 119 -7.54 -28.79 21.01
CA ASP A 119 -6.97 -27.50 20.66
C ASP A 119 -7.97 -26.64 19.84
N VAL A 120 -8.77 -27.30 19.00
CA VAL A 120 -9.82 -26.63 18.20
C VAL A 120 -11.02 -26.24 19.07
N GLU A 121 -11.44 -27.09 19.99
CA GLU A 121 -12.54 -26.81 20.95
C GLU A 121 -12.22 -25.67 21.92
N GLY A 122 -10.93 -25.36 22.13
CA GLY A 122 -10.49 -24.21 22.93
C GLY A 122 -10.79 -22.85 22.26
N HIS A 123 -11.15 -22.84 20.97
CA HIS A 123 -11.49 -21.64 20.21
C HIS A 123 -12.97 -21.61 19.85
N SER A 124 -13.62 -20.46 19.99
CA SER A 124 -15.00 -20.30 19.55
C SER A 124 -15.11 -20.36 18.02
N ILE A 125 -16.24 -20.86 17.52
CA ILE A 125 -16.53 -20.88 16.06
C ILE A 125 -16.45 -19.47 15.48
N GLY A 126 -16.89 -18.45 16.25
CA GLY A 126 -16.78 -17.04 15.86
C GLY A 126 -15.35 -16.57 15.70
N GLU A 127 -14.44 -16.98 16.58
CA GLU A 127 -13.00 -16.65 16.50
C GLU A 127 -12.35 -17.29 15.27
N ILE A 128 -12.61 -18.57 15.03
CA ILE A 128 -12.10 -19.28 13.84
C ILE A 128 -12.62 -18.61 12.57
N LYS A 129 -13.91 -18.27 12.50
CA LYS A 129 -14.53 -17.55 11.40
C LYS A 129 -13.86 -16.18 11.18
N SER A 130 -13.65 -15.40 12.25
CA SER A 130 -12.98 -14.09 12.15
C SER A 130 -11.54 -14.22 11.60
N ILE A 131 -10.79 -15.22 12.07
CA ILE A 131 -9.43 -15.47 11.54
C ILE A 131 -9.47 -15.82 10.05
N MET A 132 -10.35 -16.75 9.67
CA MET A 132 -10.40 -17.30 8.30
C MET A 132 -10.93 -16.30 7.26
N ILE A 133 -11.85 -15.43 7.67
CA ILE A 133 -12.50 -14.48 6.77
C ILE A 133 -11.88 -13.09 6.95
N GLU A 134 -12.06 -12.47 8.12
CA GLU A 134 -11.79 -11.05 8.31
C GLU A 134 -10.27 -10.75 8.39
N LYS A 135 -9.53 -11.51 9.22
CA LYS A 135 -8.09 -11.24 9.40
C LYS A 135 -7.27 -11.55 8.15
N ILE A 136 -7.64 -12.59 7.39
CA ILE A 136 -6.98 -12.90 6.12
C ILE A 136 -7.32 -11.83 5.08
N GLU A 137 -8.59 -11.44 4.96
CA GLU A 137 -9.02 -10.39 4.01
C GLU A 137 -8.31 -9.07 4.27
N ASN A 138 -8.16 -8.69 5.53
CA ASN A 138 -7.44 -7.48 5.94
C ASN A 138 -5.94 -7.49 5.56
N MET A 139 -5.39 -8.60 5.10
CA MET A 139 -4.02 -8.67 4.54
C MET A 139 -3.95 -8.29 3.07
N GLU A 140 -5.09 -8.21 2.34
CA GLU A 140 -5.12 -7.81 0.94
C GLU A 140 -4.52 -6.41 0.71
N PRO A 141 -5.01 -5.32 1.38
CA PRO A 141 -4.53 -3.98 1.11
C PRO A 141 -3.01 -3.80 1.32
N PRO A 142 -2.39 -4.31 2.40
CA PRO A 142 -0.94 -4.28 2.54
C PRO A 142 -0.20 -4.98 1.39
N ILE A 143 -0.66 -6.12 0.92
CA ILE A 143 0.02 -6.87 -0.13
C ILE A 143 -0.22 -6.23 -1.50
N ALA A 144 -1.46 -5.84 -1.80
CA ALA A 144 -1.84 -5.31 -3.11
C ALA A 144 -1.36 -3.87 -3.34
N HIS A 145 -1.31 -3.04 -2.29
CA HIS A 145 -1.01 -1.62 -2.40
C HIS A 145 0.32 -1.23 -1.76
N MET A 146 0.59 -1.63 -0.49
CA MET A 146 1.80 -1.15 0.18
C MET A 146 3.09 -1.66 -0.46
N ILE A 147 3.11 -2.85 -1.05
CA ILE A 147 4.31 -3.38 -1.68
C ILE A 147 4.62 -2.65 -2.99
N PRO A 148 3.73 -2.61 -4.01
CA PRO A 148 4.04 -1.94 -5.27
C PRO A 148 4.04 -0.41 -5.14
N GLU A 149 3.02 0.19 -4.55
CA GLU A 149 2.90 1.64 -4.44
C GLU A 149 3.89 2.21 -3.42
N GLY A 150 4.09 1.54 -2.27
CA GLY A 150 5.04 1.95 -1.25
C GLY A 150 6.47 1.97 -1.78
N SER A 151 6.88 0.97 -2.56
CA SER A 151 8.20 0.95 -3.20
C SER A 151 8.39 2.13 -4.15
N GLY A 152 7.38 2.46 -4.93
CA GLY A 152 7.39 3.58 -5.83
C GLY A 152 7.40 4.93 -5.09
N HIS A 153 6.55 5.09 -4.09
CA HIS A 153 6.49 6.33 -3.29
C HIS A 153 7.75 6.58 -2.45
N LEU A 154 8.48 5.55 -2.06
CA LEU A 154 9.79 5.71 -1.42
C LEU A 154 10.86 6.22 -2.41
N LEU A 155 10.77 5.83 -3.67
CA LEU A 155 11.71 6.27 -4.72
C LEU A 155 11.39 7.68 -5.22
N LEU A 156 10.12 8.10 -5.22
CA LEU A 156 9.70 9.40 -5.73
C LEU A 156 10.45 10.60 -5.14
N PRO A 157 10.57 10.75 -3.80
CA PRO A 157 11.32 11.86 -3.21
C PRO A 157 12.80 11.85 -3.63
N VAL A 158 13.41 10.66 -3.69
CA VAL A 158 14.83 10.50 -4.06
C VAL A 158 15.05 10.93 -5.51
N ILE A 159 14.25 10.43 -6.43
CA ILE A 159 14.33 10.77 -7.86
C ILE A 159 14.05 12.26 -8.07
N SER A 160 13.03 12.81 -7.40
CA SER A 160 12.67 14.22 -7.46
C SER A 160 13.81 15.11 -6.93
N PHE A 161 14.43 14.73 -5.80
CA PHE A 161 15.57 15.46 -5.24
C PHE A 161 16.76 15.47 -6.20
N ILE A 162 17.10 14.31 -6.78
CA ILE A 162 18.18 14.22 -7.77
C ILE A 162 17.86 15.08 -9.00
N ALA A 163 16.64 15.02 -9.51
CA ALA A 163 16.22 15.83 -10.65
C ALA A 163 16.29 17.33 -10.34
N LEU A 164 15.80 17.77 -9.17
CA LEU A 164 15.93 19.16 -8.75
C LEU A 164 17.38 19.60 -8.57
N PHE A 165 18.23 18.72 -8.04
CA PHE A 165 19.66 19.02 -7.85
C PHE A 165 20.39 19.26 -9.17
N THR A 166 19.98 18.58 -10.26
CA THR A 166 20.54 18.80 -11.60
C THR A 166 20.07 20.13 -12.22
N LEU A 167 18.93 20.65 -11.80
CA LEU A 167 18.41 21.93 -12.28
C LEU A 167 18.98 23.11 -11.49
N ASP A 168 18.83 23.10 -10.18
CA ASP A 168 19.39 24.09 -9.25
C ASP A 168 19.52 23.46 -7.84
N TRP A 169 20.77 23.37 -7.35
CA TRP A 169 21.08 22.84 -6.03
C TRP A 169 20.40 23.60 -4.88
N ARG A 170 20.11 24.91 -5.07
CA ARG A 170 19.44 25.74 -4.06
C ARG A 170 17.98 25.34 -3.88
N ILE A 171 17.30 25.07 -5.00
CA ILE A 171 15.92 24.59 -4.98
C ILE A 171 15.86 23.19 -4.36
N ALA A 172 16.82 22.32 -4.70
CA ALA A 172 16.92 21.00 -4.11
C ALA A 172 17.08 21.07 -2.58
N LEU A 173 17.97 21.92 -2.06
CA LEU A 173 18.14 22.11 -0.63
C LEU A 173 16.90 22.70 0.04
N ALA A 174 16.25 23.68 -0.60
CA ALA A 174 15.02 24.25 -0.10
C ALA A 174 13.90 23.19 0.00
N SER A 175 13.83 22.26 -0.95
CA SER A 175 12.85 21.17 -0.92
C SER A 175 13.04 20.21 0.27
N LEU A 176 14.26 20.05 0.80
CA LEU A 176 14.50 19.23 1.98
C LEU A 176 13.80 19.74 3.24
N VAL A 177 13.49 21.05 3.32
CA VAL A 177 12.77 21.63 4.46
C VAL A 177 11.34 21.07 4.58
N THR A 178 10.76 20.65 3.47
CA THR A 178 9.41 20.05 3.46
C THR A 178 9.36 18.70 4.20
N VAL A 179 10.47 17.96 4.25
CA VAL A 179 10.55 16.64 4.89
C VAL A 179 10.34 16.72 6.41
N PRO A 180 11.13 17.49 7.18
CA PRO A 180 10.90 17.62 8.62
C PRO A 180 9.55 18.29 8.93
N LEU A 181 9.11 19.24 8.09
CA LEU A 181 7.82 19.88 8.26
C LEU A 181 6.66 18.87 8.11
N SER A 182 6.69 18.02 7.09
CA SER A 182 5.68 16.96 6.90
C SER A 182 5.71 15.92 8.02
N MET A 183 6.90 15.58 8.56
CA MET A 183 7.01 14.69 9.72
C MET A 183 6.36 15.27 10.97
N VAL A 184 6.53 16.57 11.23
CA VAL A 184 5.89 17.24 12.36
C VAL A 184 4.36 17.20 12.19
N PHE A 185 3.83 17.57 11.02
CA PHE A 185 2.39 17.51 10.77
C PHE A 185 1.83 16.09 10.85
N MET A 186 2.54 15.10 10.32
CA MET A 186 2.13 13.70 10.40
C MET A 186 2.06 13.23 11.85
N THR A 187 3.07 13.57 12.67
CA THR A 187 3.09 13.21 14.10
C THR A 187 1.94 13.89 14.86
N LEU A 188 1.70 15.17 14.62
CA LEU A 188 0.57 15.88 15.20
C LEU A 188 -0.77 15.26 14.82
N THR A 189 -0.94 14.92 13.55
CA THR A 189 -2.15 14.23 13.05
C THR A 189 -2.33 12.88 13.76
N MET A 190 -1.27 12.08 13.89
CA MET A 190 -1.35 10.79 14.60
C MET A 190 -1.72 10.94 16.08
N ILE A 191 -1.17 11.94 16.77
CA ILE A 191 -1.49 12.19 18.18
C ILE A 191 -2.96 12.61 18.34
N ILE A 192 -3.44 13.49 17.48
CA ILE A 192 -4.81 13.99 17.53
C ILE A 192 -5.80 12.87 17.13
N SER A 193 -5.52 12.16 16.05
CA SER A 193 -6.40 11.10 15.53
C SER A 193 -6.39 9.84 16.39
N GLY A 194 -5.30 9.56 17.11
CA GLY A 194 -5.19 8.35 17.93
C GLY A 194 -6.29 8.21 18.97
N LYS A 195 -6.68 9.31 19.62
CA LYS A 195 -7.81 9.33 20.56
C LYS A 195 -9.15 9.04 19.87
N SER A 196 -9.36 9.57 18.69
CA SER A 196 -10.58 9.38 17.91
C SER A 196 -10.69 7.94 17.39
N PHE A 197 -9.57 7.31 17.02
CA PHE A 197 -9.56 5.90 16.62
C PHE A 197 -9.94 4.98 17.78
N THR A 198 -9.39 5.20 18.97
CA THR A 198 -9.76 4.40 20.16
C THR A 198 -11.26 4.52 20.47
N GLN A 199 -11.79 5.74 20.44
CA GLN A 199 -13.23 5.97 20.67
C GLN A 199 -14.09 5.32 19.58
N TYR A 200 -13.64 5.35 18.34
CA TYR A 200 -14.33 4.70 17.22
C TYR A 200 -14.36 3.18 17.40
N ASP A 201 -13.24 2.57 17.76
CA ASP A 201 -13.14 1.13 18.00
C ASP A 201 -14.01 0.69 19.19
N GLU A 202 -14.01 1.45 20.30
CA GLU A 202 -14.88 1.19 21.46
C GLU A 202 -16.37 1.32 21.09
N SER A 203 -16.72 2.35 20.30
CA SER A 203 -18.10 2.55 19.85
C SER A 203 -18.56 1.44 18.91
N ASN A 204 -17.71 0.98 18.00
CA ASN A 204 -17.98 -0.14 17.11
C ASN A 204 -18.15 -1.46 17.90
N ALA A 205 -17.29 -1.71 18.87
CA ALA A 205 -17.40 -2.89 19.72
C ALA A 205 -18.72 -2.88 20.51
N HIS A 206 -19.08 -1.73 21.08
CA HIS A 206 -20.35 -1.57 21.79
C HIS A 206 -21.57 -1.74 20.86
N MET A 207 -21.53 -1.15 19.67
CA MET A 207 -22.59 -1.32 18.67
C MET A 207 -22.74 -2.79 18.27
N ASN A 208 -21.65 -3.49 18.01
CA ASN A 208 -21.68 -4.90 17.65
C ASN A 208 -22.25 -5.77 18.79
N SER A 209 -21.86 -5.53 20.05
CA SER A 209 -22.42 -6.26 21.20
C SER A 209 -23.90 -6.00 21.34
N THR A 210 -24.35 -4.75 21.20
CA THR A 210 -25.77 -4.40 21.27
C THR A 210 -26.62 -5.06 20.17
N ILE A 211 -26.07 -5.16 18.94
CA ILE A 211 -26.71 -5.85 17.82
C ILE A 211 -26.89 -7.34 18.14
N VAL A 212 -25.85 -7.98 18.68
CA VAL A 212 -25.89 -9.41 19.05
C VAL A 212 -26.95 -9.62 20.17
N GLU A 213 -26.89 -8.82 21.22
CA GLU A 213 -27.88 -8.87 22.32
C GLU A 213 -29.33 -8.66 21.83
N TYR A 214 -29.49 -7.72 20.87
CA TYR A 214 -30.81 -7.48 20.28
C TYR A 214 -31.34 -8.69 19.48
N ILE A 215 -30.43 -9.31 18.67
CA ILE A 215 -30.79 -10.50 17.87
C ILE A 215 -31.13 -11.69 18.80
N GLU A 216 -30.32 -11.93 19.83
CA GLU A 216 -30.58 -12.99 20.82
C GLU A 216 -31.86 -12.72 21.62
N GLY A 217 -32.14 -11.46 21.97
CA GLY A 217 -33.34 -11.05 22.69
C GLY A 217 -34.63 -11.21 21.87
N ILE A 218 -34.59 -11.15 20.55
CA ILE A 218 -35.78 -11.37 19.69
C ILE A 218 -36.35 -12.78 19.85
N GLU A 219 -35.51 -13.77 20.09
CA GLU A 219 -35.94 -15.17 20.28
C GLU A 219 -36.77 -15.33 21.58
N VAL A 220 -36.40 -14.57 22.61
CA VAL A 220 -37.12 -14.56 23.91
C VAL A 220 -38.46 -13.82 23.84
N ILE A 221 -38.59 -12.81 22.98
CA ILE A 221 -39.85 -12.03 22.83
C ILE A 221 -40.88 -12.77 21.96
N LYS A 222 -40.43 -13.72 21.14
CA LYS A 222 -41.26 -14.50 20.23
C LYS A 222 -41.84 -15.78 20.87
N SER A 223 -41.34 -16.17 22.04
CA SER A 223 -41.83 -17.31 22.83
C SER A 223 -42.93 -16.86 23.80
#